data_23e53abf253a5ebb35fde0e300e6e882
#
_entry.id   23e53abf253a5ebb35fde0e300e6e882
#
_cell.length_a   1.000
_cell.length_b   1.000
_cell.length_c   1.000
_cell.angle_alpha   90.00
_cell.angle_beta   90.00
_cell.angle_gamma   90.00
#
_symmetry.space_group_name_H-M   'P 1'
#
loop_
_entity.id
_entity.type
_entity.pdbx_description
1 polymer ?
#
loop_
_entity_poly.entity_id
_entity_poly.type
_entity_poly.pdbx_seq_one_letter_code
_entity_poly.pdbx_strand_id
1 'polypeptide(L)'
;MSRPHFLLFPLLVTLAASPSLSAMSFMPDILTRKDARTVTPAERKEYDRLFADKVVVKKAERRLYLVQGDKPFRSYKISLGTSPEGHKERQGDGRTPEGRYYLDWRNPKSKFRKSLHISYPDTGDQLRARGKGLDPGGMIMIHGQPRPNHYRELQEIISGEDWTQGCIAVSDFAIDEIWTYTSDGTPIEILP
;
A
#
# COMPACT_ATOMS: atom_id res chain seq x y z
N MET A 1 -45.37 48.39 45.45
CA MET A 1 -44.51 48.54 44.24
C MET A 1 -43.17 47.84 44.54
N SER A 2 -43.06 46.57 44.26
CA SER A 2 -41.93 45.72 44.65
C SER A 2 -41.16 45.36 43.33
N ARG A 3 -39.88 45.69 43.28
CA ARG A 3 -38.97 45.33 42.19
C ARG A 3 -38.45 43.92 42.44
N PRO A 4 -38.38 43.05 41.44
CA PRO A 4 -37.70 41.77 41.51
C PRO A 4 -36.20 41.92 41.31
N HIS A 5 -35.41 41.32 42.18
CA HIS A 5 -33.95 41.18 42.04
C HIS A 5 -33.65 40.06 41.05
N PHE A 6 -32.98 40.38 39.94
CA PHE A 6 -32.37 39.42 39.02
C PHE A 6 -31.02 38.98 39.60
N LEU A 7 -30.92 37.74 40.00
CA LEU A 7 -29.67 37.06 40.35
C LEU A 7 -28.98 36.64 39.02
N LEU A 8 -27.89 37.31 38.71
CA LEU A 8 -26.97 36.86 37.64
C LEU A 8 -26.14 35.67 38.16
N PHE A 9 -26.34 34.47 37.63
CA PHE A 9 -25.42 33.35 37.74
C PHE A 9 -24.30 33.54 36.72
N PRO A 10 -23.02 33.46 37.10
CA PRO A 10 -21.93 33.43 36.13
C PRO A 10 -21.87 32.06 35.45
N LEU A 11 -22.02 32.08 34.15
CA LEU A 11 -21.81 30.91 33.30
C LEU A 11 -20.32 30.59 33.27
N LEU A 12 -19.92 29.52 33.95
CA LEU A 12 -18.57 28.97 33.92
C LEU A 12 -18.37 28.29 32.56
N VAL A 13 -17.76 29.00 31.59
CA VAL A 13 -17.30 28.41 30.34
C VAL A 13 -16.04 27.61 30.64
N THR A 14 -16.18 26.31 30.78
CA THR A 14 -15.03 25.40 30.76
C THR A 14 -14.46 25.33 29.36
N LEU A 15 -13.33 26.00 29.14
CA LEU A 15 -12.53 25.82 27.96
C LEU A 15 -12.03 24.37 27.94
N ALA A 16 -12.64 23.54 27.09
CA ALA A 16 -12.09 22.25 26.75
C ALA A 16 -10.78 22.48 25.95
N ALA A 17 -9.66 22.17 26.57
CA ALA A 17 -8.35 22.18 25.91
C ALA A 17 -8.37 21.20 24.75
N SER A 18 -8.32 21.72 23.54
CA SER A 18 -8.05 20.92 22.34
C SER A 18 -6.67 20.28 22.48
N PRO A 19 -6.50 18.98 22.18
CA PRO A 19 -5.19 18.37 22.18
C PRO A 19 -4.34 19.02 21.08
N SER A 20 -3.24 19.59 21.50
CA SER A 20 -2.25 20.25 20.63
C SER A 20 -1.74 19.30 19.56
N LEU A 21 -1.60 19.81 18.33
CA LEU A 21 -1.03 19.19 17.13
C LEU A 21 0.48 18.84 17.25
N SER A 22 0.98 18.46 18.42
CA SER A 22 2.38 18.10 18.68
C SER A 22 2.68 16.60 18.59
N ALA A 23 1.76 15.77 18.13
CA ALA A 23 1.97 14.31 18.01
C ALA A 23 2.52 13.86 16.65
N MET A 24 2.99 14.80 15.80
CA MET A 24 3.45 14.47 14.43
C MET A 24 4.98 14.46 14.28
N SER A 25 5.73 14.36 15.35
CA SER A 25 7.21 14.37 15.28
C SER A 25 7.87 13.31 16.16
N PHE A 26 7.40 12.07 16.06
CA PHE A 26 8.16 10.93 16.57
C PHE A 26 7.95 9.72 15.66
N MET A 27 8.55 9.77 14.44
CA MET A 27 8.96 8.54 13.79
C MET A 27 10.26 8.13 14.46
N PRO A 28 10.31 7.04 15.23
CA PRO A 28 11.59 6.50 15.65
C PRO A 28 12.37 6.15 14.38
N ASP A 29 13.65 6.54 14.33
CA ASP A 29 14.60 6.09 13.32
C ASP A 29 14.42 4.58 13.18
N ILE A 30 13.96 4.15 12.00
CA ILE A 30 13.60 2.76 11.76
C ILE A 30 14.89 1.96 11.89
N LEU A 31 14.98 1.20 12.98
CA LEU A 31 16.05 0.24 13.24
C LEU A 31 16.28 -0.58 11.96
N THR A 32 17.46 -0.43 11.38
CA THR A 32 17.82 -1.25 10.22
C THR A 32 17.91 -2.72 10.67
N ARG A 33 17.63 -3.66 9.78
CA ARG A 33 17.61 -5.10 10.04
C ARG A 33 18.87 -5.65 10.77
N LYS A 34 19.96 -4.86 10.81
CA LYS A 34 21.19 -5.18 11.56
C LYS A 34 21.01 -5.14 13.08
N ASP A 35 20.09 -4.34 13.56
CA ASP A 35 19.91 -4.09 15.01
C ASP A 35 18.93 -5.07 15.67
N ALA A 36 18.30 -5.94 14.89
CA ALA A 36 17.32 -6.93 15.36
C ALA A 36 17.87 -7.92 16.42
N ARG A 37 19.20 -8.01 16.60
CA ARG A 37 19.84 -8.86 17.61
C ARG A 37 19.92 -8.23 19.01
N THR A 38 19.70 -6.92 19.12
CA THR A 38 19.78 -6.16 20.38
C THR A 38 18.44 -5.70 20.92
N VAL A 39 17.34 -5.98 20.19
CA VAL A 39 15.98 -5.53 20.55
C VAL A 39 15.41 -6.46 21.61
N THR A 40 14.91 -5.89 22.70
CA THR A 40 14.22 -6.64 23.75
C THR A 40 12.92 -7.27 23.22
N PRO A 41 12.38 -8.33 23.88
CA PRO A 41 11.10 -8.92 23.48
C PRO A 41 9.94 -7.92 23.44
N ALA A 42 9.94 -6.91 24.32
CA ALA A 42 8.92 -5.85 24.34
C ALA A 42 9.05 -4.91 23.12
N GLU A 43 10.27 -4.47 22.82
CA GLU A 43 10.56 -3.64 21.64
C GLU A 43 10.28 -4.41 20.35
N ARG A 44 10.60 -5.71 20.29
CA ARG A 44 10.25 -6.56 19.16
C ARG A 44 8.74 -6.63 18.95
N LYS A 45 7.96 -6.83 20.02
CA LYS A 45 6.50 -6.86 19.96
C LYS A 45 5.90 -5.54 19.50
N GLU A 46 6.49 -4.41 19.91
CA GLU A 46 6.10 -3.07 19.44
C GLU A 46 6.46 -2.88 17.96
N TYR A 47 7.66 -3.31 17.55
CA TYR A 47 8.12 -3.28 16.16
C TYR A 47 7.23 -4.15 15.26
N ASP A 48 6.93 -5.39 15.68
CA ASP A 48 6.08 -6.31 14.93
C ASP A 48 4.65 -5.76 14.73
N ARG A 49 4.18 -4.90 15.65
CA ARG A 49 2.90 -4.19 15.51
C ARG A 49 2.87 -3.12 14.42
N LEU A 50 4.01 -2.72 13.91
CA LEU A 50 4.10 -1.71 12.86
C LEU A 50 4.07 -2.30 11.45
N PHE A 51 4.20 -3.64 11.31
CA PHE A 51 4.29 -4.31 10.02
C PHE A 51 3.00 -5.02 9.64
N ALA A 52 2.75 -5.04 8.33
CA ALA A 52 1.69 -5.85 7.76
C ALA A 52 2.11 -7.33 7.75
N ASP A 53 1.21 -8.20 8.21
CA ASP A 53 1.37 -9.64 8.07
C ASP A 53 1.12 -10.08 6.63
N LYS A 54 0.27 -9.34 5.93
CA LYS A 54 -0.02 -9.56 4.51
C LYS A 54 -0.54 -8.28 3.84
N VAL A 55 -0.42 -8.26 2.53
CA VAL A 55 -1.07 -7.30 1.65
C VAL A 55 -2.27 -7.98 1.00
N VAL A 56 -3.42 -7.30 0.93
CA VAL A 56 -4.59 -7.78 0.20
C VAL A 56 -4.96 -6.75 -0.86
N VAL A 57 -5.04 -7.19 -2.10
CA VAL A 57 -5.51 -6.39 -3.23
C VAL A 57 -6.87 -6.89 -3.66
N LYS A 58 -7.84 -6.00 -3.74
CA LYS A 58 -9.16 -6.27 -4.29
C LYS A 58 -9.33 -5.47 -5.58
N LYS A 59 -9.23 -6.15 -6.70
CA LYS A 59 -9.20 -5.54 -8.03
C LYS A 59 -10.51 -4.81 -8.33
N ALA A 60 -11.66 -5.44 -8.05
CA ALA A 60 -12.97 -4.81 -8.24
C ALA A 60 -13.15 -3.52 -7.42
N GLU A 61 -12.58 -3.47 -6.21
CA GLU A 61 -12.66 -2.29 -5.35
C GLU A 61 -11.63 -1.21 -5.72
N ARG A 62 -10.64 -1.53 -6.56
CA ARG A 62 -9.45 -0.68 -6.81
C ARG A 62 -8.78 -0.28 -5.50
N ARG A 63 -8.61 -1.27 -4.59
CA ARG A 63 -8.04 -1.06 -3.26
C ARG A 63 -6.95 -2.07 -2.93
N LEU A 64 -5.89 -1.55 -2.28
CA LEU A 64 -4.85 -2.32 -1.62
C LEU A 64 -4.98 -2.08 -0.12
N TYR A 65 -4.91 -3.14 0.66
CA TYR A 65 -5.00 -3.13 2.11
C TYR A 65 -3.72 -3.69 2.73
N LEU A 66 -3.18 -3.01 3.74
CA LEU A 66 -2.21 -3.59 4.66
C LEU A 66 -2.96 -4.18 5.84
N VAL A 67 -2.74 -5.47 6.09
CA VAL A 67 -3.48 -6.26 7.09
C VAL A 67 -2.53 -6.72 8.17
N GLN A 68 -2.95 -6.60 9.42
CA GLN A 68 -2.28 -7.15 10.59
C GLN A 68 -3.29 -8.00 11.38
N GLY A 69 -2.96 -9.27 11.62
CA GLY A 69 -3.94 -10.26 12.04
C GLY A 69 -5.05 -10.36 10.99
N ASP A 70 -6.28 -10.15 11.42
CA ASP A 70 -7.45 -10.19 10.53
C ASP A 70 -8.00 -8.79 10.19
N LYS A 71 -7.29 -7.72 10.56
CA LYS A 71 -7.79 -6.35 10.42
C LYS A 71 -6.92 -5.52 9.48
N PRO A 72 -7.51 -4.86 8.47
CA PRO A 72 -6.81 -3.87 7.69
C PRO A 72 -6.56 -2.62 8.56
N PHE A 73 -5.32 -2.13 8.57
CA PHE A 73 -4.94 -0.92 9.29
C PHE A 73 -4.59 0.25 8.34
N ARG A 74 -4.39 -0.04 7.05
CA ARG A 74 -4.20 0.94 5.97
C ARG A 74 -4.95 0.48 4.72
N SER A 75 -5.40 1.44 3.93
CA SER A 75 -5.94 1.16 2.60
C SER A 75 -5.60 2.27 1.61
N TYR A 76 -5.33 1.89 0.36
CA TYR A 76 -4.91 2.81 -0.68
C TYR A 76 -5.71 2.57 -1.96
N LYS A 77 -6.04 3.66 -2.68
CA LYS A 77 -6.55 3.56 -4.04
C LYS A 77 -5.43 3.08 -4.95
N ILE A 78 -5.75 2.22 -5.91
CA ILE A 78 -4.80 1.65 -6.86
C ILE A 78 -5.30 1.84 -8.29
N SER A 79 -4.36 1.80 -9.25
CA SER A 79 -4.63 1.56 -10.66
C SER A 79 -4.02 0.23 -11.06
N LEU A 80 -4.67 -0.47 -11.97
CA LEU A 80 -4.30 -1.81 -12.43
C LEU A 80 -3.82 -1.79 -13.89
N GLY A 81 -3.67 -2.96 -14.46
CA GLY A 81 -3.46 -3.12 -15.89
C GLY A 81 -4.67 -2.69 -16.71
N THR A 82 -4.45 -2.31 -17.97
CA THR A 82 -5.48 -1.81 -18.91
C THR A 82 -6.60 -2.81 -19.19
N SER A 83 -6.43 -4.08 -18.84
CA SER A 83 -7.44 -5.13 -18.93
C SER A 83 -7.61 -5.77 -17.54
N PRO A 84 -8.24 -5.07 -16.58
CA PRO A 84 -8.15 -5.42 -15.15
C PRO A 84 -8.86 -6.72 -14.78
N GLU A 85 -9.80 -7.19 -15.58
CA GLU A 85 -10.61 -8.37 -15.28
C GLU A 85 -9.88 -9.68 -15.55
N GLY A 86 -10.00 -10.61 -14.63
CA GLY A 86 -9.41 -11.94 -14.71
C GLY A 86 -7.93 -12.00 -14.39
N HIS A 87 -7.45 -13.22 -14.28
CA HIS A 87 -6.05 -13.52 -13.98
C HIS A 87 -5.16 -13.24 -15.20
N LYS A 88 -3.91 -12.79 -14.93
CA LYS A 88 -2.87 -12.62 -15.96
C LYS A 88 -2.44 -14.00 -16.50
N GLU A 89 -2.46 -14.15 -17.83
CA GLU A 89 -2.15 -15.42 -18.49
C GLU A 89 -0.90 -15.34 -19.38
N ARG A 90 -0.60 -14.16 -19.94
CA ARG A 90 0.51 -13.97 -20.87
C ARG A 90 1.08 -12.57 -20.82
N GLN A 91 2.29 -12.43 -21.32
CA GLN A 91 2.91 -11.13 -21.50
C GLN A 91 2.05 -10.26 -22.45
N GLY A 92 1.91 -8.98 -22.12
CA GLY A 92 1.19 -8.00 -22.91
C GLY A 92 -0.35 -8.12 -22.89
N ASP A 93 -0.92 -8.96 -22.02
CA ASP A 93 -2.39 -9.05 -21.89
C ASP A 93 -3.02 -7.89 -21.11
N GLY A 94 -2.21 -7.01 -20.53
CA GLY A 94 -2.68 -5.88 -19.73
C GLY A 94 -3.36 -6.26 -18.43
N ARG A 95 -3.25 -7.52 -17.99
CA ARG A 95 -3.89 -8.02 -16.78
C ARG A 95 -2.94 -7.98 -15.58
N THR A 96 -3.51 -7.70 -14.42
CA THR A 96 -2.86 -7.90 -13.12
C THR A 96 -3.16 -9.32 -12.64
N PRO A 97 -2.16 -10.10 -12.18
CA PRO A 97 -2.38 -11.48 -11.75
C PRO A 97 -3.34 -11.55 -10.55
N GLU A 98 -4.05 -12.66 -10.43
CA GLU A 98 -4.87 -13.02 -9.28
C GLU A 98 -4.27 -14.25 -8.60
N GLY A 99 -4.31 -14.30 -7.27
CA GLY A 99 -3.75 -15.41 -6.51
C GLY A 99 -2.91 -14.95 -5.32
N ARG A 100 -2.08 -15.87 -4.84
CA ARG A 100 -1.22 -15.65 -3.69
C ARG A 100 0.23 -15.64 -4.12
N TYR A 101 0.91 -14.55 -3.77
CA TYR A 101 2.30 -14.29 -4.10
C TYR A 101 3.02 -13.73 -2.88
N TYR A 102 4.25 -13.26 -3.11
CA TYR A 102 5.07 -12.59 -2.10
C TYR A 102 5.64 -11.30 -2.67
N LEU A 103 5.88 -10.32 -1.81
CA LEU A 103 6.74 -9.18 -2.12
C LEU A 103 8.18 -9.66 -1.90
N ASP A 104 8.91 -9.98 -2.95
CA ASP A 104 10.16 -10.73 -2.84
C ASP A 104 11.42 -9.88 -2.95
N TRP A 105 11.38 -8.73 -3.62
CA TRP A 105 12.47 -7.77 -3.66
C TRP A 105 11.99 -6.32 -3.92
N ARG A 106 12.89 -5.37 -3.67
CA ARG A 106 12.61 -3.93 -3.66
C ARG A 106 13.53 -3.15 -4.56
N ASN A 107 12.99 -2.15 -5.29
CA ASN A 107 13.76 -1.22 -6.10
C ASN A 107 13.58 0.22 -5.61
N PRO A 108 14.55 0.78 -4.85
CA PRO A 108 14.50 2.16 -4.40
C PRO A 108 14.77 3.19 -5.51
N LYS A 109 15.29 2.74 -6.67
CA LYS A 109 15.65 3.58 -7.83
C LYS A 109 14.67 3.40 -8.99
N SER A 110 13.42 3.04 -8.70
CA SER A 110 12.38 2.88 -9.71
C SER A 110 12.11 4.20 -10.45
N LYS A 111 11.78 4.10 -11.75
CA LYS A 111 11.23 5.21 -12.55
C LYS A 111 9.95 5.77 -11.95
N PHE A 112 9.26 4.96 -11.15
CA PHE A 112 8.01 5.25 -10.48
C PHE A 112 8.24 5.44 -8.97
N ARG A 113 9.19 6.26 -8.58
CA ARG A 113 9.61 6.55 -7.21
C ARG A 113 10.26 5.35 -6.51
N LYS A 114 9.50 4.36 -6.10
CA LYS A 114 9.91 3.06 -5.53
C LYS A 114 9.05 1.97 -6.14
N SER A 115 9.53 0.74 -6.12
CA SER A 115 8.71 -0.40 -6.50
C SER A 115 9.05 -1.65 -5.68
N LEU A 116 8.03 -2.46 -5.44
CA LEU A 116 8.07 -3.74 -4.76
C LEU A 116 7.66 -4.81 -5.75
N HIS A 117 8.49 -5.81 -5.98
CA HIS A 117 8.20 -6.89 -6.92
C HIS A 117 7.24 -7.89 -6.30
N ILE A 118 6.30 -8.37 -7.11
CA ILE A 118 5.39 -9.45 -6.78
C ILE A 118 5.93 -10.71 -7.45
N SER A 119 6.04 -11.81 -6.72
CA SER A 119 6.65 -13.06 -7.15
C SER A 119 5.85 -13.80 -8.25
N TYR A 120 5.26 -13.05 -9.17
CA TYR A 120 4.63 -13.54 -10.40
C TYR A 120 5.67 -13.60 -11.53
N PRO A 121 5.69 -14.67 -12.38
CA PRO A 121 4.82 -15.85 -12.33
C PRO A 121 5.32 -16.89 -11.32
N ASP A 122 4.41 -17.51 -10.58
CA ASP A 122 4.72 -18.69 -9.78
C ASP A 122 4.82 -19.96 -10.66
N THR A 123 5.09 -21.10 -10.04
CA THR A 123 5.19 -22.38 -10.76
C THR A 123 3.88 -22.74 -11.47
N GLY A 124 2.74 -22.45 -10.84
CA GLY A 124 1.41 -22.72 -11.42
C GLY A 124 1.15 -21.83 -12.64
N ASP A 125 1.50 -20.55 -12.57
CA ASP A 125 1.40 -19.61 -13.70
C ASP A 125 2.24 -20.06 -14.88
N GLN A 126 3.49 -20.44 -14.60
CA GLN A 126 4.43 -20.94 -15.62
C GLN A 126 3.91 -22.21 -16.32
N LEU A 127 3.37 -23.15 -15.54
CA LEU A 127 2.82 -24.39 -16.08
C LEU A 127 1.57 -24.12 -16.94
N ARG A 128 0.67 -23.24 -16.49
CA ARG A 128 -0.53 -22.84 -17.24
C ARG A 128 -0.17 -22.17 -18.56
N ALA A 129 0.76 -21.24 -18.54
CA ALA A 129 1.23 -20.53 -19.74
C ALA A 129 1.92 -21.50 -20.71
N ARG A 130 2.83 -22.35 -20.22
CA ARG A 130 3.54 -23.35 -21.02
C ARG A 130 2.57 -24.34 -21.68
N GLY A 131 1.53 -24.80 -20.96
CA GLY A 131 0.50 -25.69 -21.51
C GLY A 131 -0.30 -25.06 -22.65
N LYS A 132 -0.32 -23.73 -22.74
CA LYS A 132 -0.95 -22.96 -23.82
C LYS A 132 0.04 -22.47 -24.88
N GLY A 133 1.34 -22.79 -24.76
CA GLY A 133 2.41 -22.26 -25.64
C GLY A 133 2.63 -20.75 -25.48
N LEU A 134 2.36 -20.19 -24.31
CA LEU A 134 2.45 -18.77 -24.03
C LEU A 134 3.62 -18.46 -23.08
N ASP A 135 4.14 -17.24 -23.18
CA ASP A 135 5.03 -16.63 -22.18
C ASP A 135 4.17 -15.90 -21.13
N PRO A 136 4.23 -16.27 -19.85
CA PRO A 136 3.43 -15.60 -18.80
C PRO A 136 3.85 -14.14 -18.61
N GLY A 137 5.06 -13.76 -19.03
CA GLY A 137 5.71 -12.51 -18.69
C GLY A 137 6.19 -12.51 -17.24
N GLY A 138 6.27 -11.32 -16.66
CA GLY A 138 6.76 -11.12 -15.29
C GLY A 138 6.90 -9.64 -14.97
N MET A 139 7.77 -9.32 -13.99
CA MET A 139 8.05 -7.94 -13.57
C MET A 139 6.81 -7.17 -13.12
N ILE A 140 5.89 -7.87 -12.47
CA ILE A 140 4.71 -7.25 -11.86
C ILE A 140 5.13 -6.59 -10.54
N MET A 141 4.83 -5.31 -10.44
CA MET A 141 5.30 -4.47 -9.34
C MET A 141 4.11 -3.74 -8.67
N ILE A 142 4.24 -3.46 -7.37
CA ILE A 142 3.56 -2.32 -6.75
C ILE A 142 4.51 -1.14 -6.89
N HIS A 143 4.06 0.00 -7.40
CA HIS A 143 4.92 1.17 -7.61
C HIS A 143 4.18 2.50 -7.44
N GLY A 144 4.94 3.57 -7.22
CA GLY A 144 4.42 4.94 -7.16
C GLY A 144 4.10 5.52 -8.54
N GLN A 145 4.03 6.84 -8.60
CA GLN A 145 3.74 7.56 -9.84
C GLN A 145 5.01 7.77 -10.68
N PRO A 146 4.85 7.97 -11.98
CA PRO A 146 5.98 8.29 -12.86
C PRO A 146 6.65 9.59 -12.44
N ARG A 147 7.97 9.69 -12.63
CA ARG A 147 8.70 10.92 -12.34
C ARG A 147 8.34 12.04 -13.34
N PRO A 148 8.45 13.31 -12.95
CA PRO A 148 7.99 14.46 -13.76
C PRO A 148 8.56 14.54 -15.18
N ASN A 149 9.76 14.01 -15.43
CA ASN A 149 10.40 14.02 -16.75
C ASN A 149 9.66 13.17 -17.80
N HIS A 150 8.84 12.23 -17.34
CA HIS A 150 7.97 11.38 -18.17
C HIS A 150 6.48 11.72 -17.98
N TYR A 151 6.17 12.73 -17.17
CA TYR A 151 4.81 13.03 -16.77
C TYR A 151 3.93 13.45 -17.96
N ARG A 152 4.49 14.15 -18.94
CA ARG A 152 3.73 14.66 -20.09
C ARG A 152 3.35 13.54 -21.07
N GLU A 153 4.25 12.58 -21.31
CA GLU A 153 3.98 11.42 -22.18
C GLU A 153 3.01 10.43 -21.54
N LEU A 154 2.95 10.42 -20.21
CA LEU A 154 2.14 9.51 -19.42
C LEU A 154 0.80 10.10 -18.98
N GLN A 155 0.63 11.42 -19.02
CA GLN A 155 -0.66 12.05 -18.67
C GLN A 155 -1.82 11.59 -19.56
N GLU A 156 -1.57 11.37 -20.85
CA GLU A 156 -2.58 10.81 -21.76
C GLU A 156 -2.93 9.36 -21.43
N ILE A 157 -1.95 8.60 -20.92
CA ILE A 157 -2.11 7.21 -20.49
C ILE A 157 -2.74 7.13 -19.10
N ILE A 158 -2.40 8.06 -18.20
CA ILE A 158 -2.88 8.13 -16.80
C ILE A 158 -4.32 8.69 -16.70
N SER A 159 -4.88 9.22 -17.77
CA SER A 159 -6.27 9.71 -17.79
C SER A 159 -7.31 8.61 -17.51
N GLY A 160 -6.90 7.32 -17.64
CA GLY A 160 -7.72 6.18 -17.27
C GLY A 160 -7.49 5.73 -15.80
N GLU A 161 -8.49 5.07 -15.23
CA GLU A 161 -8.34 4.47 -13.88
C GLU A 161 -7.27 3.39 -13.86
N ASP A 162 -7.17 2.58 -14.92
CA ASP A 162 -6.25 1.46 -15.09
C ASP A 162 -5.35 1.70 -16.31
N TRP A 163 -4.09 1.98 -16.07
CA TRP A 163 -3.15 2.44 -17.10
C TRP A 163 -1.88 1.60 -17.22
N THR A 164 -1.67 0.63 -16.34
CA THR A 164 -0.43 -0.14 -16.32
C THR A 164 -0.47 -1.32 -17.31
N GLN A 165 0.65 -2.01 -17.48
CA GLN A 165 0.73 -3.27 -18.25
C GLN A 165 0.56 -4.51 -17.36
N GLY A 166 -0.08 -4.34 -16.18
CA GLY A 166 -0.33 -5.39 -15.20
C GLY A 166 0.24 -5.11 -13.82
N CYS A 167 1.05 -4.06 -13.64
CA CYS A 167 1.50 -3.58 -12.34
C CYS A 167 0.35 -2.97 -11.54
N ILE A 168 0.58 -2.80 -10.25
CA ILE A 168 -0.32 -2.11 -9.32
C ILE A 168 0.28 -0.74 -9.03
N ALA A 169 -0.30 0.32 -9.58
CA ALA A 169 0.14 1.68 -9.32
C ALA A 169 -0.61 2.28 -8.13
N VAL A 170 0.11 3.00 -7.30
CA VAL A 170 -0.40 3.72 -6.12
C VAL A 170 0.10 5.17 -6.13
N SER A 171 -0.38 6.00 -5.21
CA SER A 171 0.21 7.33 -5.01
C SER A 171 1.63 7.23 -4.44
N ASP A 172 2.43 8.29 -4.60
CA ASP A 172 3.78 8.35 -4.04
C ASP A 172 3.81 8.24 -2.51
N PHE A 173 2.82 8.82 -1.86
CA PHE A 173 2.63 8.66 -0.42
C PHE A 173 2.33 7.19 -0.06
N ALA A 174 1.45 6.55 -0.80
CA ALA A 174 1.08 5.16 -0.54
C ALA A 174 2.26 4.19 -0.74
N ILE A 175 3.08 4.37 -1.80
CA ILE A 175 4.25 3.49 -1.98
C ILE A 175 5.28 3.67 -0.87
N ASP A 176 5.45 4.88 -0.31
CA ASP A 176 6.34 5.11 0.82
C ASP A 176 5.85 4.42 2.10
N GLU A 177 4.55 4.45 2.38
CA GLU A 177 3.96 3.73 3.51
C GLU A 177 4.02 2.21 3.31
N ILE A 178 3.63 1.70 2.13
CA ILE A 178 3.71 0.26 1.83
C ILE A 178 5.16 -0.24 1.97
N TRP A 179 6.11 0.54 1.48
CA TRP A 179 7.54 0.24 1.65
C TRP A 179 7.96 0.14 3.11
N THR A 180 7.43 1.03 3.95
CA THR A 180 7.76 1.09 5.37
C THR A 180 7.12 -0.04 6.15
N TYR A 181 5.85 -0.35 5.88
CA TYR A 181 5.06 -1.31 6.64
C TYR A 181 5.12 -2.75 6.13
N THR A 182 5.89 -3.03 5.09
CA THR A 182 6.11 -4.40 4.58
C THR A 182 7.59 -4.75 4.60
N SER A 183 7.91 -6.03 4.46
CA SER A 183 9.27 -6.54 4.30
C SER A 183 9.34 -7.49 3.10
N ASP A 184 10.56 -7.82 2.65
CA ASP A 184 10.72 -8.88 1.66
C ASP A 184 10.22 -10.19 2.26
N GLY A 185 9.46 -10.95 1.50
CA GLY A 185 8.74 -12.13 1.93
C GLY A 185 7.34 -11.86 2.49
N THR A 186 6.87 -10.59 2.56
CA THR A 186 5.48 -10.30 2.95
C THR A 186 4.52 -10.94 1.95
N PRO A 187 3.57 -11.79 2.41
CA PRO A 187 2.54 -12.37 1.53
C PRO A 187 1.65 -11.28 0.91
N ILE A 188 1.27 -11.49 -0.35
CA ILE A 188 0.28 -10.67 -1.04
C ILE A 188 -0.81 -11.56 -1.66
N GLU A 189 -2.05 -11.24 -1.39
CA GLU A 189 -3.22 -11.90 -1.97
C GLU A 189 -3.94 -10.92 -2.90
N ILE A 190 -4.09 -11.31 -4.16
CA ILE A 190 -4.73 -10.48 -5.20
C ILE A 190 -6.04 -11.17 -5.58
N LEU A 191 -7.15 -10.53 -5.22
CA LEU A 191 -8.51 -10.98 -5.42
C LEU A 191 -9.15 -10.26 -6.63
N PRO A 192 -10.11 -10.90 -7.30
CA PRO A 192 -10.91 -10.29 -8.37
C PRO A 192 -11.53 -8.95 -8.02
#